data_ef25e023dc047a082dcbe167eed0fb3a
#
_entry.id   ef25e023dc047a082dcbe167eed0fb3a
#
_cell.length_a   1.000
_cell.length_b   1.000
_cell.length_c   1.000
_cell.angle_alpha   90.00
_cell.angle_beta   90.00
_cell.angle_gamma   90.00
#
_symmetry.space_group_name_H-M   'P 1'
#
loop_
_entity.id
_entity.type
_entity.pdbx_description
1 polymer ?
#
loop_
_entity_poly.entity_id
_entity_poly.type
_entity_poly.pdbx_seq_one_letter_code
_entity_poly.pdbx_strand_id
1 'polypeptide(L)'
;LVTFNPLVKELRSGASFFYNVCGDRVAEDASSFAAQVVEVMQAHAGSNRRLAVDKIMINGLRALERAGFEVMEGEELTERTRAIKGPDEILAMRCAHHACESGIAEMEAATRAGVPRGDMSEDDIWAELHKANIKRGGEWIETRLLASGPRTNPWFQECGPRLVQNNEIVAFDTDLIGAYGICIDISRTWW
;
A
#
# COMPACT_ATOMS: atom_id res chain seq x y z
N LEU A 1 -1.23 -18.25 4.99
CA LEU A 1 -2.13 -17.25 5.60
C LEU A 1 -3.55 -17.33 5.03
N VAL A 2 -3.69 -17.49 3.71
CA VAL A 2 -5.01 -17.60 3.04
C VAL A 2 -5.77 -18.87 3.43
N THR A 3 -5.07 -19.94 3.77
CA THR A 3 -5.68 -21.22 4.14
C THR A 3 -6.54 -21.17 5.41
N PHE A 4 -6.40 -20.14 6.22
CA PHE A 4 -7.20 -19.95 7.43
C PHE A 4 -8.41 -19.03 7.26
N ASN A 5 -8.62 -18.47 6.06
CA ASN A 5 -9.78 -17.61 5.81
C ASN A 5 -11.02 -18.47 5.50
N PRO A 6 -12.07 -18.44 6.35
CA PRO A 6 -13.26 -19.28 6.17
C PRO A 6 -14.08 -18.92 4.92
N LEU A 7 -13.85 -17.77 4.31
CA LEU A 7 -14.52 -17.35 3.09
C LEU A 7 -13.84 -17.87 1.83
N VAL A 8 -12.59 -18.32 1.92
CA VAL A 8 -11.85 -18.92 0.80
C VAL A 8 -12.20 -20.40 0.71
N LYS A 9 -12.95 -20.77 -0.31
CA LYS A 9 -13.39 -22.16 -0.53
C LYS A 9 -12.36 -23.00 -1.25
N GLU A 10 -11.56 -22.39 -2.10
CA GLU A 10 -10.53 -23.06 -2.89
C GLU A 10 -9.30 -22.19 -2.99
N LEU A 11 -8.13 -22.78 -2.78
CA LEU A 11 -6.82 -22.18 -2.98
C LEU A 11 -6.09 -22.95 -4.08
N ARG A 12 -5.70 -22.25 -5.14
CA ARG A 12 -4.93 -22.82 -6.24
C ARG A 12 -3.51 -22.29 -6.24
N SER A 13 -2.57 -23.10 -6.66
CA SER A 13 -1.22 -22.66 -6.96
C SER A 13 -1.24 -21.88 -8.27
N GLY A 14 -1.01 -20.58 -8.22
CA GLY A 14 -0.98 -19.69 -9.38
C GLY A 14 0.37 -19.73 -10.10
N ALA A 15 0.36 -19.65 -11.42
CA ALA A 15 1.56 -19.40 -12.19
C ALA A 15 1.95 -17.92 -12.07
N SER A 16 3.22 -17.64 -11.82
CA SER A 16 3.75 -16.27 -11.84
C SER A 16 4.26 -15.93 -13.24
N PHE A 17 4.20 -14.67 -13.61
CA PHE A 17 4.84 -14.12 -14.82
C PHE A 17 5.74 -12.94 -14.49
N PHE A 18 6.21 -12.88 -13.25
CA PHE A 18 7.15 -11.90 -12.75
C PHE A 18 8.58 -12.39 -12.99
N TYR A 19 9.38 -11.63 -13.73
CA TYR A 19 10.71 -12.06 -14.20
C TYR A 19 11.64 -12.56 -13.07
N ASN A 20 11.65 -11.87 -11.92
CA ASN A 20 12.50 -12.27 -10.78
C ASN A 20 12.13 -13.65 -10.18
N VAL A 21 10.94 -14.15 -10.49
CA VAL A 21 10.47 -15.48 -10.05
C VAL A 21 10.65 -16.51 -11.16
N CYS A 22 10.33 -16.16 -12.40
CA CYS A 22 10.27 -17.06 -13.55
C CYS A 22 11.57 -17.15 -14.33
N GLY A 23 12.40 -16.10 -14.28
CA GLY A 23 13.56 -15.98 -15.16
C GLY A 23 13.15 -16.07 -16.62
N ASP A 24 13.90 -16.85 -17.40
CA ASP A 24 13.68 -16.99 -18.85
C ASP A 24 12.37 -17.70 -19.23
N ARG A 25 11.66 -18.29 -18.27
CA ARG A 25 10.36 -18.95 -18.49
C ARG A 25 9.14 -18.03 -18.42
N VAL A 26 9.34 -16.71 -18.35
CA VAL A 26 8.24 -15.72 -18.23
C VAL A 26 7.13 -15.96 -19.26
N ALA A 27 7.46 -16.29 -20.51
CA ALA A 27 6.46 -16.49 -21.57
C ALA A 27 5.61 -17.75 -21.35
N GLU A 28 6.25 -18.85 -20.89
CA GLU A 28 5.56 -20.11 -20.57
C GLU A 28 4.68 -19.95 -19.34
N ASP A 29 5.21 -19.33 -18.31
CA ASP A 29 4.49 -19.11 -17.05
C ASP A 29 3.33 -18.13 -17.22
N ALA A 30 3.46 -17.09 -18.05
CA ALA A 30 2.37 -16.21 -18.44
C ALA A 30 1.26 -16.95 -19.21
N SER A 31 1.64 -17.89 -20.07
CA SER A 31 0.66 -18.73 -20.78
C SER A 31 -0.05 -19.68 -19.84
N SER A 32 0.64 -20.26 -18.88
CA SER A 32 0.08 -21.10 -17.82
C SER A 32 -0.88 -20.32 -16.92
N PHE A 33 -0.54 -19.08 -16.58
CA PHE A 33 -1.43 -18.17 -15.85
C PHE A 33 -2.72 -17.93 -16.65
N ALA A 34 -2.62 -17.58 -17.93
CA ALA A 34 -3.80 -17.35 -18.77
C ALA A 34 -4.68 -18.61 -18.90
N ALA A 35 -4.08 -19.80 -18.98
CA ALA A 35 -4.81 -21.06 -19.01
C ALA A 35 -5.61 -21.30 -17.71
N GLN A 36 -5.03 -20.98 -16.56
CA GLN A 36 -5.71 -21.05 -15.26
C GLN A 36 -6.90 -20.06 -15.19
N VAL A 37 -6.74 -18.84 -15.72
CA VAL A 37 -7.84 -17.88 -15.82
C VAL A 37 -8.95 -18.38 -16.74
N VAL A 38 -8.61 -19.00 -17.89
CA VAL A 38 -9.59 -19.63 -18.79
C VAL A 38 -10.41 -20.69 -18.05
N GLU A 39 -9.75 -21.57 -17.31
CA GLU A 39 -10.41 -22.63 -16.53
C GLU A 39 -11.39 -22.06 -15.50
N VAL A 40 -10.96 -21.06 -14.71
CA VAL A 40 -11.80 -20.42 -13.71
C VAL A 40 -13.00 -19.71 -14.37
N MET A 41 -12.77 -18.98 -15.47
CA MET A 41 -13.83 -18.29 -16.17
C MET A 41 -14.83 -19.24 -16.79
N GLN A 42 -14.38 -20.36 -17.34
CA GLN A 42 -15.29 -21.40 -17.87
C GLN A 42 -16.16 -22.01 -16.77
N ALA A 43 -15.58 -22.26 -15.60
CA ALA A 43 -16.31 -22.86 -14.48
C ALA A 43 -17.36 -21.90 -13.87
N HIS A 44 -17.12 -20.58 -13.85
CA HIS A 44 -17.94 -19.62 -13.12
C HIS A 44 -18.68 -18.59 -13.99
N ALA A 45 -18.21 -18.33 -15.20
CA ALA A 45 -18.76 -17.32 -16.09
C ALA A 45 -19.14 -17.87 -17.50
N GLY A 46 -19.01 -19.17 -17.70
CA GLY A 46 -19.39 -19.85 -18.95
C GLY A 46 -18.61 -19.33 -20.17
N SER A 47 -19.32 -18.83 -21.14
CA SER A 47 -18.73 -18.33 -22.41
C SER A 47 -18.28 -16.87 -22.34
N ASN A 48 -18.42 -16.20 -21.21
CA ASN A 48 -17.98 -14.81 -21.06
C ASN A 48 -16.47 -14.71 -21.26
N ARG A 49 -16.02 -13.79 -22.09
CA ARG A 49 -14.61 -13.50 -22.40
C ARG A 49 -14.19 -12.09 -22.02
N ARG A 50 -15.06 -11.33 -21.33
CA ARG A 50 -14.74 -10.00 -20.85
C ARG A 50 -14.14 -10.11 -19.44
N LEU A 51 -12.98 -9.51 -19.26
CA LEU A 51 -12.23 -9.54 -17.99
C LEU A 51 -11.79 -8.12 -17.62
N ALA A 52 -12.30 -7.58 -16.53
CA ALA A 52 -11.81 -6.34 -15.96
C ALA A 52 -10.62 -6.63 -15.05
N VAL A 53 -9.53 -5.90 -15.24
CA VAL A 53 -8.27 -6.08 -14.50
C VAL A 53 -7.81 -4.72 -13.97
N ASP A 54 -7.54 -4.64 -12.69
CA ASP A 54 -7.06 -3.42 -12.02
C ASP A 54 -5.61 -3.10 -12.47
N LYS A 55 -4.67 -4.00 -12.16
CA LYS A 55 -3.27 -3.86 -12.56
C LYS A 55 -2.69 -5.20 -12.98
N ILE A 56 -1.96 -5.19 -14.10
CA ILE A 56 -1.30 -6.39 -14.61
C ILE A 56 -0.04 -6.02 -15.38
N MET A 57 1.00 -6.84 -15.28
CA MET A 57 2.18 -6.72 -16.12
C MET A 57 1.85 -7.07 -17.58
N ILE A 58 2.56 -6.44 -18.51
CA ILE A 58 2.35 -6.59 -19.96
C ILE A 58 2.37 -8.05 -20.41
N ASN A 59 3.26 -8.89 -19.86
CA ASN A 59 3.33 -10.31 -20.20
C ASN A 59 2.03 -11.06 -19.87
N GLY A 60 1.45 -10.79 -18.71
CA GLY A 60 0.16 -11.36 -18.30
C GLY A 60 -0.97 -10.85 -19.18
N LEU A 61 -1.04 -9.54 -19.42
CA LEU A 61 -2.03 -8.94 -20.32
C LEU A 61 -2.01 -9.60 -21.70
N ARG A 62 -0.84 -9.67 -22.32
CA ARG A 62 -0.69 -10.28 -23.64
C ARG A 62 -1.03 -11.78 -23.67
N ALA A 63 -0.79 -12.48 -22.56
CA ALA A 63 -1.20 -13.89 -22.46
C ALA A 63 -2.73 -14.04 -22.37
N LEU A 64 -3.42 -13.18 -21.62
CA LEU A 64 -4.88 -13.15 -21.54
C LEU A 64 -5.50 -12.81 -22.90
N GLU A 65 -4.99 -11.80 -23.61
CA GLU A 65 -5.45 -11.44 -24.95
C GLU A 65 -5.28 -12.61 -25.95
N ARG A 66 -4.11 -13.29 -25.94
CA ARG A 66 -3.90 -14.49 -26.77
C ARG A 66 -4.81 -15.65 -26.39
N ALA A 67 -5.25 -15.75 -25.14
CA ALA A 67 -6.21 -16.72 -24.67
C ALA A 67 -7.66 -16.36 -25.04
N GLY A 68 -7.87 -15.24 -25.74
CA GLY A 68 -9.16 -14.81 -26.28
C GLY A 68 -9.99 -13.97 -25.32
N PHE A 69 -9.39 -13.37 -24.31
CA PHE A 69 -10.07 -12.41 -23.44
C PHE A 69 -10.06 -10.99 -24.03
N GLU A 70 -11.18 -10.31 -23.91
CA GLU A 70 -11.29 -8.86 -24.01
C GLU A 70 -10.95 -8.29 -22.62
N VAL A 71 -9.72 -7.81 -22.47
CA VAL A 71 -9.24 -7.24 -21.20
C VAL A 71 -9.60 -5.76 -21.15
N MET A 72 -10.26 -5.38 -20.07
CA MET A 72 -10.75 -4.01 -19.83
C MET A 72 -10.10 -3.43 -18.57
N GLU A 73 -10.09 -2.10 -18.50
CA GLU A 73 -9.71 -1.38 -17.28
C GLU A 73 -10.68 -1.73 -16.13
N GLY A 74 -10.12 -2.12 -15.00
CA GLY A 74 -10.87 -2.57 -13.82
C GLY A 74 -10.73 -1.65 -12.61
N GLU A 75 -9.76 -0.73 -12.59
CA GLU A 75 -9.46 0.11 -11.43
C GLU A 75 -10.67 0.96 -11.02
N GLU A 76 -11.33 1.63 -11.96
CA GLU A 76 -12.52 2.42 -11.66
C GLU A 76 -13.63 1.59 -11.02
N LEU A 77 -13.82 0.36 -11.49
CA LEU A 77 -14.84 -0.54 -10.97
C LEU A 77 -14.52 -0.96 -9.52
N THR A 78 -13.27 -1.33 -9.26
CA THR A 78 -12.83 -1.74 -7.92
C THR A 78 -12.86 -0.58 -6.95
N GLU A 79 -12.43 0.62 -7.36
CA GLU A 79 -12.48 1.84 -6.54
C GLU A 79 -13.92 2.23 -6.19
N ARG A 80 -14.83 2.21 -7.15
CA ARG A 80 -16.26 2.49 -6.90
C ARG A 80 -16.90 1.46 -5.98
N THR A 81 -16.51 0.18 -6.12
CA THR A 81 -17.07 -0.91 -5.29
C THR A 81 -16.67 -0.76 -3.83
N ARG A 82 -15.44 -0.35 -3.55
CA ARG A 82 -14.92 -0.18 -2.17
C ARG A 82 -15.09 1.22 -1.59
N ALA A 83 -15.66 2.16 -2.35
CA ALA A 83 -15.87 3.54 -1.88
C ALA A 83 -16.84 3.61 -0.69
N ILE A 84 -17.90 2.81 -0.70
CA ILE A 84 -18.90 2.75 0.37
C ILE A 84 -18.53 1.63 1.33
N LYS A 85 -18.21 2.02 2.59
CA LYS A 85 -17.75 1.10 3.62
C LYS A 85 -18.92 0.56 4.45
N GLY A 86 -18.86 -0.75 4.73
CA GLY A 86 -19.75 -1.39 5.71
C GLY A 86 -19.34 -1.09 7.16
N PRO A 87 -20.17 -1.48 8.13
CA PRO A 87 -19.91 -1.19 9.56
C PRO A 87 -18.58 -1.75 10.06
N ASP A 88 -18.22 -2.96 9.66
CA ASP A 88 -16.95 -3.61 10.08
C ASP A 88 -15.74 -2.92 9.47
N GLU A 89 -15.84 -2.47 8.22
CA GLU A 89 -14.79 -1.68 7.55
C GLU A 89 -14.60 -0.32 8.25
N ILE A 90 -15.70 0.35 8.64
CA ILE A 90 -15.64 1.59 9.42
C ILE A 90 -14.95 1.36 10.77
N LEU A 91 -15.22 0.23 11.43
CA LEU A 91 -14.55 -0.12 12.68
C LEU A 91 -13.05 -0.33 12.45
N ALA A 92 -12.67 -1.07 11.41
CA ALA A 92 -11.27 -1.27 11.03
C ALA A 92 -10.56 0.05 10.70
N MET A 93 -11.22 0.96 9.98
CA MET A 93 -10.72 2.31 9.70
C MET A 93 -10.49 3.10 10.98
N ARG A 94 -11.40 3.05 11.94
CA ARG A 94 -11.21 3.72 13.25
C ARG A 94 -10.01 3.18 14.02
N CYS A 95 -9.81 1.86 14.00
CA CYS A 95 -8.65 1.23 14.62
C CYS A 95 -7.33 1.67 13.95
N ALA A 96 -7.28 1.66 12.63
CA ALA A 96 -6.11 2.11 11.87
C ALA A 96 -5.83 3.61 12.08
N HIS A 97 -6.88 4.42 12.10
CA HIS A 97 -6.77 5.86 12.39
C HIS A 97 -6.19 6.13 13.79
N HIS A 98 -6.71 5.43 14.81
CA HIS A 98 -6.18 5.53 16.17
C HIS A 98 -4.71 5.08 16.26
N ALA A 99 -4.33 4.04 15.54
CA ALA A 99 -2.94 3.60 15.47
C ALA A 99 -2.03 4.67 14.85
N CYS A 100 -2.48 5.30 13.76
CA CYS A 100 -1.76 6.40 13.11
C CYS A 100 -1.63 7.62 14.04
N GLU A 101 -2.71 8.08 14.67
CA GLU A 101 -2.66 9.21 15.60
C GLU A 101 -1.76 8.93 16.80
N SER A 102 -1.78 7.71 17.33
CA SER A 102 -0.84 7.30 18.38
C SER A 102 0.61 7.34 17.90
N GLY A 103 0.86 6.93 16.66
CA GLY A 103 2.18 7.03 16.02
C GLY A 103 2.64 8.47 15.86
N ILE A 104 1.75 9.35 15.43
CA ILE A 104 2.01 10.79 15.32
C ILE A 104 2.37 11.38 16.69
N ALA A 105 1.67 10.99 17.74
CA ALA A 105 1.99 11.47 19.11
C ALA A 105 3.36 10.97 19.61
N GLU A 106 3.72 9.71 19.32
CA GLU A 106 5.05 9.18 19.62
C GLU A 106 6.14 9.92 18.81
N MET A 107 5.88 10.18 17.53
CA MET A 107 6.75 10.94 16.63
C MET A 107 6.96 12.40 17.15
N GLU A 108 5.90 13.07 17.56
CA GLU A 108 5.97 14.41 18.14
C GLU A 108 6.80 14.43 19.44
N ALA A 109 6.55 13.47 20.33
CA ALA A 109 7.27 13.37 21.59
C ALA A 109 8.78 13.15 21.37
N ALA A 110 9.14 12.27 20.42
CA ALA A 110 10.53 12.03 20.04
C ALA A 110 11.19 13.28 19.43
N THR A 111 10.48 13.99 18.56
CA THR A 111 10.94 15.24 17.94
C THR A 111 11.21 16.31 18.98
N ARG A 112 10.28 16.55 19.88
CA ARG A 112 10.43 17.55 20.98
C ARG A 112 11.56 17.21 21.94
N ALA A 113 11.86 15.93 22.12
CA ALA A 113 12.98 15.50 22.96
C ALA A 113 14.33 15.54 22.22
N GLY A 114 14.37 15.23 20.93
CA GLY A 114 15.59 15.08 20.14
C GLY A 114 16.10 16.37 19.53
N VAL A 115 15.23 17.18 18.97
CA VAL A 115 15.62 18.43 18.29
C VAL A 115 16.45 19.37 19.20
N PRO A 116 16.11 19.60 20.48
CA PRO A 116 16.95 20.45 21.36
C PRO A 116 18.34 19.89 21.64
N ARG A 117 18.57 18.58 21.46
CA ARG A 117 19.90 17.98 21.61
C ARG A 117 20.75 18.12 20.34
N GLY A 118 20.13 18.46 19.21
CA GLY A 118 20.80 18.59 17.93
C GLY A 118 21.15 17.25 17.25
N ASP A 119 20.50 16.15 17.66
CA ASP A 119 20.77 14.80 17.19
C ASP A 119 19.57 14.12 16.48
N MET A 120 18.55 14.87 16.10
CA MET A 120 17.34 14.39 15.46
C MET A 120 17.28 14.81 13.99
N SER A 121 17.38 13.86 13.09
CA SER A 121 17.18 14.08 11.65
C SER A 121 15.71 13.89 11.23
N GLU A 122 15.39 14.31 10.02
CA GLU A 122 14.08 14.04 9.42
C GLU A 122 13.83 12.53 9.30
N ASP A 123 14.87 11.75 8.94
CA ASP A 123 14.78 10.29 8.88
C ASP A 123 14.49 9.65 10.25
N ASP A 124 15.11 10.17 11.33
CA ASP A 124 14.85 9.68 12.69
C ASP A 124 13.40 9.92 13.11
N ILE A 125 12.87 11.10 12.79
CA ILE A 125 11.47 11.44 13.08
C ILE A 125 10.53 10.49 12.30
N TRP A 126 10.79 10.26 11.03
CA TRP A 126 9.99 9.37 10.20
C TRP A 126 10.05 7.92 10.67
N ALA A 127 11.20 7.47 11.13
CA ALA A 127 11.39 6.12 11.68
C ALA A 127 10.49 5.83 12.89
N GLU A 128 10.18 6.84 13.72
CA GLU A 128 9.26 6.67 14.86
C GLU A 128 7.84 6.35 14.39
N LEU A 129 7.36 6.95 13.27
CA LEU A 129 6.05 6.62 12.70
C LEU A 129 6.01 5.17 12.21
N HIS A 130 7.04 4.73 11.48
CA HIS A 130 7.14 3.33 11.04
C HIS A 130 7.13 2.34 12.20
N LYS A 131 7.94 2.59 13.21
CA LYS A 131 8.01 1.79 14.43
C LYS A 131 6.64 1.71 15.13
N ALA A 132 5.96 2.84 15.27
CA ALA A 132 4.65 2.90 15.90
C ALA A 132 3.58 2.15 15.11
N ASN A 133 3.59 2.24 13.77
CA ASN A 133 2.69 1.52 12.88
C ASN A 133 2.87 0.00 13.01
N ILE A 134 4.10 -0.48 12.86
CA ILE A 134 4.44 -1.92 12.97
C ILE A 134 4.04 -2.48 14.35
N LYS A 135 4.31 -1.76 15.44
CA LYS A 135 3.92 -2.16 16.81
C LYS A 135 2.42 -2.36 16.98
N ARG A 136 1.61 -1.70 16.16
CA ARG A 136 0.13 -1.76 16.20
C ARG A 136 -0.49 -2.63 15.12
N GLY A 137 0.33 -3.47 14.48
CA GLY A 137 -0.13 -4.40 13.45
C GLY A 137 -0.32 -3.77 12.07
N GLY A 138 0.19 -2.55 11.86
CA GLY A 138 0.25 -1.93 10.55
C GLY A 138 1.27 -2.58 9.64
N GLU A 139 1.20 -2.29 8.35
CA GLU A 139 2.00 -2.95 7.33
C GLU A 139 3.19 -2.09 6.93
N TRP A 140 2.97 -0.97 6.25
CA TRP A 140 4.02 -0.10 5.73
C TRP A 140 3.52 1.34 5.57
N ILE A 141 4.38 2.22 5.07
CA ILE A 141 4.05 3.60 4.75
C ILE A 141 4.45 3.84 3.30
N GLU A 142 3.51 4.36 2.50
CA GLU A 142 3.65 4.48 1.03
C GLU A 142 4.76 5.45 0.64
N THR A 143 4.90 6.54 1.36
CA THR A 143 5.85 7.62 1.10
C THR A 143 6.77 7.86 2.28
N ARG A 144 7.59 8.90 2.18
CA ARG A 144 8.39 9.45 3.27
C ARG A 144 8.22 10.96 3.37
N LEU A 145 6.97 11.43 3.17
CA LEU A 145 6.65 12.85 3.10
C LEU A 145 6.82 13.54 4.46
N LEU A 146 8.02 13.97 4.73
CA LEU A 146 8.37 14.83 5.87
C LEU A 146 9.49 15.79 5.46
N ALA A 147 9.33 17.05 5.78
CA ALA A 147 10.32 18.08 5.56
C ALA A 147 10.39 19.05 6.73
N SER A 148 11.56 19.65 6.96
CA SER A 148 11.78 20.61 8.03
C SER A 148 12.38 21.92 7.52
N GLY A 149 12.09 23.01 8.24
CA GLY A 149 12.63 24.34 7.97
C GLY A 149 12.47 24.79 6.52
N PRO A 150 13.54 25.22 5.84
CA PRO A 150 13.44 25.71 4.46
C PRO A 150 12.99 24.65 3.44
N ARG A 151 13.07 23.36 3.78
CA ARG A 151 12.62 22.28 2.89
C ARG A 151 11.09 22.11 2.88
N THR A 152 10.36 22.78 3.74
CA THR A 152 8.89 22.76 3.72
C THR A 152 8.29 23.54 2.55
N ASN A 153 9.11 24.32 1.84
CA ASN A 153 8.70 25.07 0.66
C ASN A 153 9.79 24.98 -0.46
N PRO A 154 9.48 24.38 -1.63
CA PRO A 154 8.21 23.79 -1.98
C PRO A 154 7.89 22.51 -1.20
N TRP A 155 6.61 22.24 -0.98
CA TRP A 155 6.11 21.01 -0.35
C TRP A 155 6.35 19.78 -1.27
N PHE A 156 6.05 18.59 -0.79
CA PHE A 156 6.27 17.30 -1.47
C PHE A 156 7.74 16.87 -1.52
N GLN A 157 8.42 16.97 -0.40
CA GLN A 157 9.77 16.45 -0.26
C GLN A 157 9.81 15.29 0.74
N GLU A 158 10.51 14.23 0.37
CA GLU A 158 10.75 13.10 1.28
C GLU A 158 11.78 13.48 2.35
N CYS A 159 11.68 12.82 3.51
CA CYS A 159 12.63 12.97 4.60
C CYS A 159 14.06 12.56 4.18
N GLY A 160 15.04 13.07 4.88
CA GLY A 160 16.45 12.83 4.66
C GLY A 160 17.28 12.98 5.93
N PRO A 161 18.62 12.90 5.80
CA PRO A 161 19.53 12.96 6.95
C PRO A 161 19.72 14.37 7.50
N ARG A 162 18.93 15.35 7.06
CA ARG A 162 19.00 16.71 7.57
C ARG A 162 18.64 16.77 9.06
N LEU A 163 19.51 17.32 9.89
CA LEU A 163 19.22 17.58 11.28
C LEU A 163 18.25 18.75 11.42
N VAL A 164 17.15 18.52 12.11
CA VAL A 164 16.12 19.54 12.38
C VAL A 164 16.65 20.53 13.42
N GLN A 165 16.47 21.82 13.17
CA GLN A 165 16.94 22.87 14.05
C GLN A 165 15.81 23.36 14.96
N ASN A 166 16.18 23.93 16.12
CA ASN A 166 15.22 24.58 17.00
C ASN A 166 14.52 25.74 16.27
N ASN A 167 13.23 25.92 16.55
CA ASN A 167 12.38 26.96 15.94
C ASN A 167 12.19 26.80 14.42
N GLU A 168 12.29 25.60 13.91
CA GLU A 168 11.90 25.28 12.54
C GLU A 168 10.53 24.59 12.49
N ILE A 169 9.83 24.80 11.40
CA ILE A 169 8.62 24.04 11.07
C ILE A 169 9.02 22.62 10.69
N VAL A 170 8.27 21.63 11.18
CA VAL A 170 8.26 20.26 10.70
C VAL A 170 6.88 19.95 10.16
N ALA A 171 6.80 19.61 8.89
CA ALA A 171 5.56 19.26 8.21
C ALA A 171 5.64 17.85 7.63
N PHE A 172 4.56 17.10 7.70
CA PHE A 172 4.52 15.73 7.17
C PHE A 172 3.12 15.32 6.75
N ASP A 173 3.07 14.25 5.94
CA ASP A 173 1.88 13.56 5.48
C ASP A 173 2.09 12.06 5.60
N THR A 174 1.12 11.32 6.17
CA THR A 174 1.45 9.99 6.65
C THR A 174 1.39 8.89 5.61
N ASP A 175 0.49 8.93 4.64
CA ASP A 175 0.30 7.87 3.63
C ASP A 175 0.44 6.44 4.20
N LEU A 176 -0.14 6.21 5.37
CA LEU A 176 0.13 5.04 6.19
C LEU A 176 -0.82 3.90 5.84
N ILE A 177 -0.26 2.70 5.64
CA ILE A 177 -1.02 1.46 5.53
C ILE A 177 -1.07 0.78 6.89
N GLY A 178 -2.21 0.88 7.53
CA GLY A 178 -2.47 0.30 8.84
C GLY A 178 -2.82 -1.18 8.78
N ALA A 179 -3.29 -1.72 9.90
CA ALA A 179 -3.74 -3.10 9.98
C ALA A 179 -4.85 -3.39 8.96
N TYR A 180 -4.83 -4.59 8.39
CA TYR A 180 -5.78 -5.06 7.35
C TYR A 180 -5.71 -4.29 6.03
N GLY A 181 -4.60 -3.62 5.72
CA GLY A 181 -4.45 -2.83 4.49
C GLY A 181 -5.29 -1.56 4.45
N ILE A 182 -5.74 -1.05 5.60
CA ILE A 182 -6.51 0.19 5.67
C ILE A 182 -5.56 1.38 5.54
N CYS A 183 -5.77 2.17 4.50
CA CYS A 183 -5.01 3.39 4.25
C CYS A 183 -5.49 4.53 5.16
N ILE A 184 -4.56 5.19 5.82
CA ILE A 184 -4.80 6.37 6.65
C ILE A 184 -3.82 7.46 6.23
N ASP A 185 -4.36 8.61 5.93
CA ASP A 185 -3.62 9.77 5.48
C ASP A 185 -3.93 10.98 6.36
N ILE A 186 -2.94 11.42 7.14
CA ILE A 186 -3.06 12.50 8.12
C ILE A 186 -1.86 13.42 7.99
N SER A 187 -2.09 14.66 7.64
CA SER A 187 -1.07 15.70 7.66
C SER A 187 -1.02 16.44 9.00
N ARG A 188 0.17 16.79 9.46
CA ARG A 188 0.38 17.71 10.59
C ARG A 188 1.57 18.61 10.32
N THR A 189 1.53 19.73 11.01
CA THR A 189 2.63 20.70 11.03
C THR A 189 2.90 21.10 12.46
N TRP A 190 4.16 21.02 12.87
CA TRP A 190 4.64 21.43 14.21
C TRP A 190 5.60 22.60 14.12
N TRP A 191 5.65 23.35 15.19
CA TRP A 191 6.62 24.40 15.43
C TRP A 191 7.08 24.40 16.88
#